data_8fd667f73ba3565b351e66c25ce8c8c1
#
_entry.id   8fd667f73ba3565b351e66c25ce8c8c1
#
_cell.length_a   1.000
_cell.length_b   1.000
_cell.length_c   1.000
_cell.angle_alpha   90.00
_cell.angle_beta   90.00
_cell.angle_gamma   90.00
#
_symmetry.space_group_name_H-M   'P 1'
#
loop_
_entity.id
_entity.type
_entity.pdbx_description
1 polymer ?
#
loop_
_entity_poly.entity_id
_entity_poly.type
_entity_poly.pdbx_seq_one_letter_code
_entity_poly.pdbx_strand_id
1 'polypeptide(L)'
;ATGEFKTKALQHSVNELRRTGIQPDIVVARSGSPIDEATKRKIALFSTLPPEAVFCSYDTDVIYEVPLMLYEQGMGEYMLKKFNLPLTTPAIHEWRKIVNTFKVQDPVIKVAVCGKYTALTDSYVSIKEALKHAAAYEGARLEILWVDAEKLERGDSQEFAKLFEADGILVPGGFGRRGSEGKIMAIKYARTQNKPFLGICFGLQLAVVEFARNVLGLERANSTELDPSTPHPVIDLMPEQQGVNQMGGTMRLGALPVVIKPGTLAHHLYESELAYERHRHRYEVNPAYSQSLLRAGLVFSGLSPDNTRVEIVELPTHRFFIATQFHPEFKSKPGKPSPVFRGLAEACLSEVKIRAA
;
A
#
# COMPACT_ATOMS: atom_id res chain seq x y z
N ALA A 1 3.16 -38.23 5.47
CA ALA A 1 4.41 -37.60 4.99
C ALA A 1 5.54 -38.01 5.91
N THR A 2 6.66 -38.48 5.36
CA THR A 2 7.77 -39.12 6.07
C THR A 2 8.67 -38.17 6.88
N GLY A 3 8.34 -36.89 7.00
CA GLY A 3 9.18 -35.88 7.67
C GLY A 3 10.55 -35.60 7.00
N GLU A 4 10.88 -36.31 5.92
CA GLU A 4 12.16 -36.16 5.22
C GLU A 4 12.11 -35.02 4.19
N PHE A 5 13.11 -34.14 4.21
CA PHE A 5 13.25 -33.07 3.23
C PHE A 5 13.63 -33.59 1.84
N LYS A 6 12.81 -33.27 0.84
CA LYS A 6 13.07 -33.64 -0.56
C LYS A 6 13.92 -32.60 -1.26
N THR A 7 15.20 -32.85 -1.45
CA THR A 7 16.17 -31.92 -2.05
C THR A 7 16.22 -31.94 -3.58
N LYS A 8 15.49 -32.84 -4.27
CA LYS A 8 15.56 -33.02 -5.74
C LYS A 8 15.21 -31.74 -6.52
N ALA A 9 14.17 -31.02 -6.12
CA ALA A 9 13.78 -29.78 -6.80
C ALA A 9 14.90 -28.73 -6.77
N LEU A 10 15.56 -28.57 -5.61
CA LEU A 10 16.70 -27.68 -5.46
C LEU A 10 17.90 -28.14 -6.30
N GLN A 11 18.21 -29.47 -6.32
CA GLN A 11 19.26 -30.01 -7.17
C GLN A 11 19.00 -29.73 -8.65
N HIS A 12 17.75 -29.86 -9.12
CA HIS A 12 17.37 -29.49 -10.49
C HIS A 12 17.60 -28.00 -10.76
N SER A 13 17.18 -27.12 -9.86
CA SER A 13 17.39 -25.67 -9.99
C SER A 13 18.87 -25.31 -10.12
N VAL A 14 19.74 -25.92 -9.31
CA VAL A 14 21.20 -25.72 -9.38
C VAL A 14 21.76 -26.24 -10.72
N ASN A 15 21.31 -27.42 -11.18
CA ASN A 15 21.76 -27.97 -12.44
C ASN A 15 21.32 -27.11 -13.65
N GLU A 16 20.08 -26.60 -13.64
CA GLU A 16 19.62 -25.69 -14.70
C GLU A 16 20.43 -24.39 -14.71
N LEU A 17 20.74 -23.81 -13.55
CA LEU A 17 21.59 -22.63 -13.46
C LEU A 17 22.98 -22.91 -14.06
N ARG A 18 23.58 -24.07 -13.74
CA ARG A 18 24.88 -24.48 -14.30
C ARG A 18 24.84 -24.66 -15.82
N ARG A 19 23.73 -25.17 -16.39
CA ARG A 19 23.54 -25.28 -17.85
C ARG A 19 23.60 -23.92 -18.54
N THR A 20 23.27 -22.83 -17.85
CA THR A 20 23.44 -21.46 -18.36
C THR A 20 24.86 -20.91 -18.20
N GLY A 21 25.81 -21.72 -17.66
CA GLY A 21 27.18 -21.32 -17.42
C GLY A 21 27.43 -20.62 -16.07
N ILE A 22 26.46 -20.62 -15.16
CA ILE A 22 26.55 -19.96 -13.85
C ILE A 22 26.66 -20.99 -12.72
N GLN A 23 27.75 -20.95 -11.98
CA GLN A 23 27.90 -21.71 -10.73
C GLN A 23 27.39 -20.85 -9.57
N PRO A 24 26.44 -21.32 -8.75
CA PRO A 24 26.04 -20.60 -7.55
C PRO A 24 27.15 -20.58 -6.51
N ASP A 25 27.29 -19.48 -5.79
CA ASP A 25 28.19 -19.34 -4.64
C ASP A 25 27.50 -19.59 -3.31
N ILE A 26 26.19 -19.43 -3.28
CA ILE A 26 25.32 -19.60 -2.12
C ILE A 26 24.02 -20.27 -2.58
N VAL A 27 23.47 -21.11 -1.72
CA VAL A 27 22.13 -21.67 -1.88
C VAL A 27 21.29 -21.33 -0.64
N VAL A 28 20.11 -20.73 -0.86
CA VAL A 28 19.09 -20.54 0.18
C VAL A 28 17.95 -21.53 -0.07
N ALA A 29 17.87 -22.55 0.76
CA ALA A 29 16.79 -23.54 0.70
C ALA A 29 15.51 -22.99 1.32
N ARG A 30 14.41 -22.98 0.57
CA ARG A 30 13.08 -22.62 1.09
C ARG A 30 12.36 -23.88 1.57
N SER A 31 11.89 -23.88 2.80
CA SER A 31 11.21 -25.03 3.43
C SER A 31 10.14 -24.60 4.43
N GLY A 32 9.25 -25.49 4.84
CA GLY A 32 8.25 -25.22 5.87
C GLY A 32 8.81 -25.18 7.30
N SER A 33 10.01 -25.76 7.51
CA SER A 33 10.70 -25.80 8.82
C SER A 33 12.22 -25.78 8.60
N PRO A 34 13.03 -25.49 9.67
CA PRO A 34 14.48 -25.55 9.58
C PRO A 34 14.98 -26.90 9.03
N ILE A 35 15.92 -26.86 8.11
CA ILE A 35 16.58 -28.08 7.59
C ILE A 35 17.63 -28.58 8.59
N ASP A 36 17.77 -29.89 8.67
CA ASP A 36 18.81 -30.53 9.48
C ASP A 36 20.20 -30.52 8.81
N GLU A 37 21.24 -30.79 9.59
CA GLU A 37 22.63 -30.80 9.11
C GLU A 37 22.88 -31.86 8.01
N ALA A 38 22.17 -32.99 8.04
CA ALA A 38 22.29 -34.02 7.01
C ALA A 38 21.74 -33.54 5.68
N THR A 39 20.57 -32.88 5.69
CA THR A 39 19.97 -32.24 4.53
C THR A 39 20.86 -31.12 3.99
N LYS A 40 21.43 -30.28 4.87
CA LYS A 40 22.36 -29.22 4.51
C LYS A 40 23.59 -29.73 3.79
N ARG A 41 24.24 -30.78 4.32
CA ARG A 41 25.38 -31.44 3.70
C ARG A 41 25.02 -32.07 2.35
N LYS A 42 23.85 -32.69 2.24
CA LYS A 42 23.34 -33.26 0.98
C LYS A 42 23.16 -32.17 -0.08
N ILE A 43 22.56 -31.02 0.27
CA ILE A 43 22.42 -29.89 -0.65
C ILE A 43 23.79 -29.37 -1.07
N ALA A 44 24.71 -29.17 -0.14
CA ALA A 44 26.08 -28.72 -0.39
C ALA A 44 26.80 -29.63 -1.39
N LEU A 45 26.77 -30.95 -1.18
CA LEU A 45 27.38 -31.95 -2.06
C LEU A 45 26.87 -31.86 -3.50
N PHE A 46 25.55 -31.86 -3.70
CA PHE A 46 24.94 -31.78 -5.04
C PHE A 46 25.09 -30.41 -5.70
N SER A 47 25.30 -29.37 -4.90
CA SER A 47 25.52 -28.00 -5.39
C SER A 47 27.00 -27.69 -5.61
N THR A 48 27.91 -28.63 -5.27
CA THR A 48 29.37 -28.42 -5.27
C THR A 48 29.77 -27.17 -4.49
N LEU A 49 29.19 -27.03 -3.30
CA LEU A 49 29.41 -25.95 -2.37
C LEU A 49 29.88 -26.49 -1.01
N PRO A 50 30.58 -25.69 -0.21
CA PRO A 50 30.83 -26.05 1.18
C PRO A 50 29.50 -25.92 1.98
N PRO A 51 29.32 -26.71 3.05
CA PRO A 51 28.09 -26.65 3.89
C PRO A 51 27.77 -25.25 4.41
N GLU A 52 28.78 -24.42 4.67
CA GLU A 52 28.66 -23.04 5.15
C GLU A 52 28.03 -22.09 4.12
N ALA A 53 27.98 -22.50 2.84
CA ALA A 53 27.33 -21.76 1.76
C ALA A 53 25.85 -22.12 1.58
N VAL A 54 25.31 -23.04 2.39
CA VAL A 54 23.90 -23.47 2.34
C VAL A 54 23.16 -22.89 3.53
N PHE A 55 22.17 -22.06 3.25
CA PHE A 55 21.31 -21.40 4.23
C PHE A 55 19.87 -21.89 4.08
N CYS A 56 19.06 -21.69 5.11
CA CYS A 56 17.65 -22.06 5.11
C CYS A 56 16.76 -20.84 5.38
N SER A 57 15.75 -20.63 4.54
CA SER A 57 14.64 -19.72 4.81
C SER A 57 13.39 -20.58 5.01
N TYR A 58 12.93 -20.69 6.24
CA TYR A 58 11.73 -21.46 6.58
C TYR A 58 10.51 -20.56 6.83
N ASP A 59 9.33 -21.18 6.99
CA ASP A 59 8.08 -20.46 7.21
C ASP A 59 8.12 -19.66 8.52
N THR A 60 7.60 -18.45 8.47
CA THR A 60 7.46 -17.54 9.62
C THR A 60 6.20 -16.70 9.45
N ASP A 61 5.55 -16.34 10.56
CA ASP A 61 4.36 -15.49 10.56
C ASP A 61 4.66 -14.05 10.16
N VAL A 62 5.89 -13.60 10.41
CA VAL A 62 6.36 -12.25 10.09
C VAL A 62 7.49 -12.32 9.07
N ILE A 63 7.18 -12.06 7.80
CA ILE A 63 8.16 -12.15 6.69
C ILE A 63 9.43 -11.32 6.94
N TYR A 64 9.35 -10.26 7.73
CA TYR A 64 10.48 -9.40 8.11
C TYR A 64 11.46 -10.07 9.08
N GLU A 65 11.18 -11.28 9.57
CA GLU A 65 12.13 -12.12 10.30
C GLU A 65 13.17 -12.77 9.40
N VAL A 66 12.88 -12.93 8.09
CA VAL A 66 13.79 -13.62 7.17
C VAL A 66 15.22 -13.04 7.16
N PRO A 67 15.43 -11.70 7.15
CA PRO A 67 16.78 -11.16 7.28
C PRO A 67 17.48 -11.54 8.59
N LEU A 68 16.75 -11.61 9.72
CA LEU A 68 17.30 -12.05 11.01
C LEU A 68 17.70 -13.53 10.96
N MET A 69 16.82 -14.35 10.40
CA MET A 69 17.05 -15.78 10.23
C MET A 69 18.29 -16.09 9.41
N LEU A 70 18.51 -15.37 8.31
CA LEU A 70 19.70 -15.53 7.46
C LEU A 70 20.97 -14.97 8.13
N TYR A 71 20.83 -13.86 8.86
CA TYR A 71 21.93 -13.29 9.65
C TYR A 71 22.40 -14.25 10.73
N GLU A 72 21.50 -14.85 11.49
CA GLU A 72 21.81 -15.79 12.58
C GLU A 72 22.49 -17.07 12.08
N GLN A 73 22.28 -17.44 10.82
CA GLN A 73 22.99 -18.54 10.14
C GLN A 73 24.39 -18.13 9.61
N GLY A 74 24.80 -16.85 9.75
CA GLY A 74 26.10 -16.37 9.31
C GLY A 74 26.18 -16.02 7.82
N MET A 75 25.05 -15.87 7.11
CA MET A 75 25.04 -15.58 5.68
C MET A 75 25.78 -14.27 5.34
N GLY A 76 25.59 -13.21 6.15
CA GLY A 76 26.25 -11.93 5.95
C GLY A 76 27.77 -12.03 6.03
N GLU A 77 28.28 -12.72 7.04
CA GLU A 77 29.73 -12.94 7.20
C GLU A 77 30.32 -13.77 6.06
N TYR A 78 29.60 -14.81 5.63
CA TYR A 78 30.01 -15.65 4.48
C TYR A 78 30.13 -14.80 3.21
N MET A 79 29.14 -13.95 2.93
CA MET A 79 29.15 -13.04 1.78
C MET A 79 30.33 -12.06 1.83
N LEU A 80 30.56 -11.39 2.98
CA LEU A 80 31.66 -10.45 3.15
C LEU A 80 33.02 -11.12 2.91
N LYS A 81 33.22 -12.32 3.46
CA LYS A 81 34.43 -13.13 3.21
C LYS A 81 34.58 -13.47 1.72
N LYS A 82 33.50 -13.87 1.06
CA LYS A 82 33.52 -14.21 -0.37
C LYS A 82 33.89 -13.03 -1.26
N PHE A 83 33.43 -11.84 -0.92
CA PHE A 83 33.74 -10.59 -1.63
C PHE A 83 35.06 -9.92 -1.19
N ASN A 84 35.80 -10.52 -0.27
CA ASN A 84 36.99 -9.92 0.34
C ASN A 84 36.73 -8.53 0.95
N LEU A 85 35.55 -8.36 1.53
CA LEU A 85 35.16 -7.13 2.23
C LEU A 85 35.41 -7.26 3.73
N PRO A 86 35.70 -6.15 4.42
CA PRO A 86 35.87 -6.17 5.86
C PRO A 86 34.59 -6.59 6.57
N LEU A 87 34.75 -7.40 7.62
CA LEU A 87 33.60 -7.75 8.49
C LEU A 87 33.13 -6.49 9.21
N THR A 88 31.86 -6.17 9.05
CA THR A 88 31.20 -5.04 9.72
C THR A 88 30.10 -5.57 10.62
N THR A 89 29.84 -4.86 11.72
CA THR A 89 28.68 -5.15 12.57
C THR A 89 27.45 -4.47 11.97
N PRO A 90 26.48 -5.21 11.45
CA PRO A 90 25.28 -4.60 10.88
C PRO A 90 24.37 -4.04 11.99
N ALA A 91 23.49 -3.10 11.63
CA ALA A 91 22.49 -2.53 12.53
C ALA A 91 21.30 -3.51 12.78
N ILE A 92 21.61 -4.80 13.00
CA ILE A 92 20.63 -5.89 13.15
C ILE A 92 19.73 -5.69 14.38
N HIS A 93 20.25 -4.99 15.39
CA HIS A 93 19.48 -4.69 16.59
C HIS A 93 18.29 -3.76 16.31
N GLU A 94 18.46 -2.76 15.43
CA GLU A 94 17.38 -1.86 15.01
C GLU A 94 16.35 -2.63 14.19
N TRP A 95 16.82 -3.50 13.28
CA TRP A 95 15.92 -4.35 12.52
C TRP A 95 15.11 -5.29 13.41
N ARG A 96 15.71 -5.88 14.44
CA ARG A 96 15.03 -6.73 15.43
C ARG A 96 13.93 -5.95 16.18
N LYS A 97 14.18 -4.69 16.55
CA LYS A 97 13.14 -3.82 17.15
C LYS A 97 11.96 -3.63 16.20
N ILE A 98 12.22 -3.32 14.92
CA ILE A 98 11.18 -3.17 13.90
C ILE A 98 10.38 -4.47 13.76
N VAL A 99 11.03 -5.62 13.64
CA VAL A 99 10.35 -6.92 13.52
C VAL A 99 9.43 -7.19 14.72
N ASN A 100 9.86 -6.83 15.92
CA ASN A 100 9.05 -7.03 17.12
C ASN A 100 7.75 -6.21 17.13
N THR A 101 7.69 -5.07 16.44
CA THR A 101 6.43 -4.31 16.33
C THR A 101 5.36 -5.05 15.54
N PHE A 102 5.73 -5.95 14.63
CA PHE A 102 4.79 -6.77 13.87
C PHE A 102 4.21 -7.95 14.68
N LYS A 103 4.75 -8.24 15.87
CA LYS A 103 4.31 -9.30 16.77
C LYS A 103 3.28 -8.84 17.80
N VAL A 104 2.96 -7.56 17.82
CA VAL A 104 1.94 -6.98 18.70
C VAL A 104 0.57 -7.58 18.37
N GLN A 105 -0.16 -8.02 19.40
CA GLN A 105 -1.46 -8.66 19.26
C GLN A 105 -2.62 -7.69 19.54
N ASP A 106 -2.44 -6.77 20.47
CA ASP A 106 -3.44 -5.79 20.89
C ASP A 106 -2.81 -4.41 21.07
N PRO A 107 -3.56 -3.34 20.79
CA PRO A 107 -4.91 -3.29 20.27
C PRO A 107 -5.01 -3.70 18.78
N VAL A 108 -6.22 -4.10 18.37
CA VAL A 108 -6.53 -4.42 16.95
C VAL A 108 -7.22 -3.23 16.31
N ILE A 109 -6.73 -2.82 15.15
CA ILE A 109 -7.43 -1.86 14.27
C ILE A 109 -7.99 -2.58 13.06
N LYS A 110 -9.25 -2.29 12.70
CA LYS A 110 -9.96 -2.86 11.55
C LYS A 110 -10.07 -1.83 10.43
N VAL A 111 -9.47 -2.12 9.28
CA VAL A 111 -9.53 -1.23 8.11
C VAL A 111 -10.31 -1.89 6.98
N ALA A 112 -11.43 -1.29 6.57
CA ALA A 112 -12.16 -1.72 5.40
C ALA A 112 -11.46 -1.23 4.13
N VAL A 113 -11.06 -2.17 3.26
CA VAL A 113 -10.48 -1.87 1.94
C VAL A 113 -11.54 -2.14 0.88
N CYS A 114 -12.16 -1.07 0.35
CA CYS A 114 -13.23 -1.16 -0.64
C CYS A 114 -12.66 -1.21 -2.07
N GLY A 115 -12.59 -2.42 -2.64
CA GLY A 115 -11.94 -2.69 -3.93
C GLY A 115 -12.74 -3.58 -4.86
N LYS A 116 -12.19 -3.84 -6.08
CA LYS A 116 -12.81 -4.70 -7.11
C LYS A 116 -12.35 -6.15 -7.05
N TYR A 117 -11.13 -6.39 -6.60
CA TYR A 117 -10.44 -7.68 -6.68
C TYR A 117 -10.22 -8.26 -5.29
N THR A 118 -11.21 -8.15 -4.43
CA THR A 118 -11.11 -8.56 -3.01
C THR A 118 -10.89 -10.06 -2.83
N ALA A 119 -11.29 -10.88 -3.81
CA ALA A 119 -10.99 -12.32 -3.84
C ALA A 119 -9.53 -12.64 -4.21
N LEU A 120 -8.81 -11.72 -4.87
CA LEU A 120 -7.41 -11.83 -5.25
C LEU A 120 -6.57 -10.87 -4.41
N THR A 121 -6.32 -11.23 -3.17
CA THR A 121 -5.59 -10.38 -2.19
C THR A 121 -4.22 -9.93 -2.65
N ASP A 122 -3.58 -10.67 -3.57
CA ASP A 122 -2.30 -10.32 -4.17
C ASP A 122 -2.36 -9.05 -5.04
N SER A 123 -3.55 -8.70 -5.57
CA SER A 123 -3.75 -7.47 -6.33
C SER A 123 -3.52 -6.20 -5.48
N TYR A 124 -3.62 -6.33 -4.16
CA TYR A 124 -3.47 -5.23 -3.20
C TYR A 124 -2.29 -5.42 -2.25
N VAL A 125 -1.28 -6.22 -2.63
CA VAL A 125 -0.15 -6.55 -1.75
C VAL A 125 0.56 -5.30 -1.20
N SER A 126 0.80 -4.28 -2.03
CA SER A 126 1.47 -3.05 -1.60
C SER A 126 0.64 -2.26 -0.59
N ILE A 127 -0.68 -2.19 -0.77
CA ILE A 127 -1.61 -1.55 0.18
C ILE A 127 -1.66 -2.33 1.49
N LYS A 128 -1.79 -3.66 1.41
CA LYS A 128 -1.77 -4.53 2.58
C LYS A 128 -0.47 -4.37 3.40
N GLU A 129 0.68 -4.35 2.74
CA GLU A 129 1.95 -4.16 3.42
C GLU A 129 2.10 -2.73 3.97
N ALA A 130 1.65 -1.69 3.24
CA ALA A 130 1.66 -0.31 3.74
C ALA A 130 0.78 -0.14 4.99
N LEU A 131 -0.41 -0.75 5.03
CA LEU A 131 -1.28 -0.78 6.21
C LEU A 131 -0.61 -1.53 7.38
N LYS A 132 0.03 -2.68 7.12
CA LYS A 132 0.78 -3.42 8.15
C LYS A 132 1.94 -2.60 8.72
N HIS A 133 2.72 -1.91 7.85
CA HIS A 133 3.81 -1.05 8.29
C HIS A 133 3.29 0.04 9.23
N ALA A 134 2.16 0.67 8.86
CA ALA A 134 1.55 1.73 9.64
C ALA A 134 1.01 1.22 10.98
N ALA A 135 0.22 0.14 10.98
CA ALA A 135 -0.32 -0.44 12.19
C ALA A 135 0.77 -0.88 13.17
N ALA A 136 1.80 -1.60 12.67
CA ALA A 136 2.94 -2.02 13.47
C ALA A 136 3.72 -0.85 14.06
N TYR A 137 3.90 0.24 13.30
CA TYR A 137 4.56 1.45 13.76
C TYR A 137 3.79 2.12 14.90
N GLU A 138 2.45 2.16 14.82
CA GLU A 138 1.57 2.70 15.86
C GLU A 138 1.31 1.71 17.03
N GLY A 139 1.94 0.54 17.01
CA GLY A 139 1.83 -0.48 18.07
C GLY A 139 0.48 -1.19 18.09
N ALA A 140 -0.12 -1.42 16.94
CA ALA A 140 -1.39 -2.14 16.79
C ALA A 140 -1.28 -3.32 15.82
N ARG A 141 -2.15 -4.33 16.00
CA ARG A 141 -2.39 -5.40 15.03
C ARG A 141 -3.42 -4.94 14.00
N LEU A 142 -3.16 -5.22 12.75
CA LEU A 142 -4.08 -4.92 11.64
C LEU A 142 -5.00 -6.09 11.33
N GLU A 143 -6.29 -5.81 11.19
CA GLU A 143 -7.28 -6.66 10.54
C GLU A 143 -7.84 -5.93 9.31
N ILE A 144 -7.79 -6.56 8.14
CA ILE A 144 -8.32 -5.98 6.90
C ILE A 144 -9.69 -6.60 6.59
N LEU A 145 -10.71 -5.76 6.51
CA LEU A 145 -12.04 -6.13 6.06
C LEU A 145 -12.14 -5.84 4.57
N TRP A 146 -12.06 -6.88 3.75
CA TRP A 146 -12.17 -6.74 2.30
C TRP A 146 -13.62 -6.51 1.89
N VAL A 147 -13.92 -5.31 1.33
CA VAL A 147 -15.25 -4.89 0.87
C VAL A 147 -15.30 -4.97 -0.65
N ASP A 148 -16.19 -5.80 -1.18
CA ASP A 148 -16.44 -5.91 -2.62
C ASP A 148 -17.30 -4.72 -3.09
N ALA A 149 -16.69 -3.82 -3.85
CA ALA A 149 -17.34 -2.60 -4.30
C ALA A 149 -18.54 -2.87 -5.24
N GLU A 150 -18.53 -3.97 -6.02
CA GLU A 150 -19.65 -4.32 -6.89
C GLU A 150 -20.84 -4.86 -6.11
N LYS A 151 -20.58 -5.66 -5.07
CA LYS A 151 -21.64 -6.14 -4.18
C LYS A 151 -22.20 -4.99 -3.35
N LEU A 152 -21.35 -4.10 -2.86
CA LEU A 152 -21.78 -2.90 -2.14
C LEU A 152 -22.68 -2.03 -3.00
N GLU A 153 -22.34 -1.82 -4.28
CA GLU A 153 -23.15 -1.10 -5.27
C GLU A 153 -24.55 -1.71 -5.47
N ARG A 154 -24.66 -3.05 -5.35
CA ARG A 154 -25.92 -3.78 -5.44
C ARG A 154 -26.73 -3.82 -4.13
N GLY A 155 -26.24 -3.19 -3.08
CA GLY A 155 -26.91 -3.12 -1.78
C GLY A 155 -26.70 -4.35 -0.88
N ASP A 156 -25.62 -5.10 -1.07
CA ASP A 156 -25.30 -6.27 -0.25
C ASP A 156 -25.07 -5.86 1.21
N SER A 157 -25.93 -6.37 2.11
CA SER A 157 -25.89 -6.03 3.55
C SER A 157 -24.63 -6.51 4.26
N GLN A 158 -24.01 -7.59 3.80
CA GLN A 158 -22.77 -8.10 4.39
C GLN A 158 -21.60 -7.16 4.09
N GLU A 159 -21.55 -6.58 2.89
CA GLU A 159 -20.52 -5.60 2.54
C GLU A 159 -20.71 -4.28 3.31
N PHE A 160 -21.96 -3.85 3.54
CA PHE A 160 -22.24 -2.71 4.42
C PHE A 160 -21.84 -2.99 5.87
N ALA A 161 -22.10 -4.20 6.39
CA ALA A 161 -21.72 -4.57 7.75
C ALA A 161 -20.21 -4.42 8.00
N LYS A 162 -19.36 -4.75 7.01
CA LYS A 162 -17.91 -4.56 7.09
C LYS A 162 -17.52 -3.07 7.22
N LEU A 163 -18.23 -2.16 6.54
CA LEU A 163 -18.00 -0.73 6.67
C LEU A 163 -18.37 -0.21 8.09
N PHE A 164 -19.46 -0.73 8.67
CA PHE A 164 -19.87 -0.40 10.04
C PHE A 164 -18.86 -0.88 11.06
N GLU A 165 -18.34 -2.10 10.90
CA GLU A 165 -17.40 -2.73 11.81
C GLU A 165 -16.02 -2.06 11.77
N ALA A 166 -15.61 -1.50 10.63
CA ALA A 166 -14.30 -0.93 10.44
C ALA A 166 -14.05 0.32 11.30
N ASP A 167 -12.81 0.48 11.73
CA ASP A 167 -12.30 1.69 12.40
C ASP A 167 -11.89 2.78 11.42
N GLY A 168 -11.57 2.38 10.20
CA GLY A 168 -11.27 3.27 9.07
C GLY A 168 -11.54 2.62 7.73
N ILE A 169 -11.63 3.44 6.69
CA ILE A 169 -11.96 3.03 5.33
C ILE A 169 -10.89 3.48 4.37
N LEU A 170 -10.41 2.56 3.51
CA LEU A 170 -9.48 2.84 2.44
C LEU A 170 -10.13 2.51 1.09
N VAL A 171 -10.10 3.46 0.15
CA VAL A 171 -10.49 3.25 -1.24
C VAL A 171 -9.24 3.29 -2.12
N PRO A 172 -8.82 2.14 -2.66
CA PRO A 172 -7.60 2.01 -3.45
C PRO A 172 -7.74 2.56 -4.86
N GLY A 173 -6.60 2.71 -5.52
CA GLY A 173 -6.50 2.95 -6.96
C GLY A 173 -7.25 1.93 -7.80
N GLY A 174 -7.46 2.25 -9.07
CA GLY A 174 -8.15 1.42 -10.03
C GLY A 174 -8.54 2.19 -11.27
N PHE A 175 -9.31 1.55 -12.15
CA PHE A 175 -9.77 2.10 -13.42
C PHE A 175 -11.16 1.61 -13.74
N GLY A 176 -11.88 2.36 -14.58
CA GLY A 176 -13.13 1.97 -15.22
C GLY A 176 -14.33 1.89 -14.28
N ARG A 177 -15.50 1.77 -14.90
CA ARG A 177 -16.82 1.99 -14.29
C ARG A 177 -17.24 0.94 -13.25
N ARG A 178 -16.79 -0.31 -13.39
CA ARG A 178 -17.22 -1.43 -12.54
C ARG A 178 -16.89 -1.17 -11.06
N GLY A 179 -17.90 -1.21 -10.18
CA GLY A 179 -17.79 -1.00 -8.74
C GLY A 179 -17.44 0.44 -8.33
N SER A 180 -17.52 1.42 -9.24
CA SER A 180 -17.22 2.82 -8.91
C SER A 180 -18.26 3.43 -7.99
N GLU A 181 -19.55 3.13 -8.20
CA GLU A 181 -20.63 3.63 -7.33
C GLU A 181 -20.55 3.02 -5.92
N GLY A 182 -20.20 1.74 -5.79
CA GLY A 182 -19.96 1.13 -4.48
C GLY A 182 -18.79 1.80 -3.72
N LYS A 183 -17.71 2.18 -4.41
CA LYS A 183 -16.64 2.97 -3.82
C LYS A 183 -17.12 4.35 -3.38
N ILE A 184 -17.93 5.04 -4.21
CA ILE A 184 -18.55 6.33 -3.86
C ILE A 184 -19.46 6.19 -2.63
N MET A 185 -20.21 5.09 -2.51
CA MET A 185 -21.02 4.80 -1.32
C MET A 185 -20.16 4.63 -0.07
N ALA A 186 -19.03 3.91 -0.16
CA ALA A 186 -18.10 3.76 0.96
C ALA A 186 -17.48 5.10 1.37
N ILE A 187 -17.13 5.97 0.41
CA ILE A 187 -16.60 7.32 0.67
C ILE A 187 -17.67 8.19 1.34
N LYS A 188 -18.91 8.18 0.83
CA LYS A 188 -20.03 8.89 1.44
C LYS A 188 -20.26 8.45 2.87
N TYR A 189 -20.22 7.15 3.12
CA TYR A 189 -20.34 6.60 4.47
C TYR A 189 -19.21 7.12 5.37
N ALA A 190 -17.95 7.04 4.93
CA ALA A 190 -16.81 7.55 5.69
C ALA A 190 -16.99 9.03 6.05
N ARG A 191 -17.31 9.88 5.06
CA ARG A 191 -17.49 11.32 5.25
C ARG A 191 -18.63 11.65 6.19
N THR A 192 -19.82 11.04 6.03
CA THR A 192 -21.00 11.36 6.81
C THR A 192 -20.99 10.77 8.21
N GLN A 193 -20.28 9.66 8.43
CA GLN A 193 -20.13 9.01 9.73
C GLN A 193 -18.86 9.40 10.46
N ASN A 194 -18.10 10.37 9.93
CA ASN A 194 -16.83 10.83 10.49
C ASN A 194 -15.82 9.69 10.72
N LYS A 195 -15.85 8.64 9.86
CA LYS A 195 -14.93 7.50 9.89
C LYS A 195 -13.60 7.87 9.22
N PRO A 196 -12.44 7.59 9.83
CA PRO A 196 -11.14 7.78 9.19
C PRO A 196 -11.11 7.24 7.75
N PHE A 197 -10.67 8.07 6.81
CA PHE A 197 -10.72 7.77 5.38
C PHE A 197 -9.40 8.09 4.67
N LEU A 198 -8.94 7.13 3.85
CA LEU A 198 -7.83 7.32 2.91
C LEU A 198 -8.25 6.93 1.50
N GLY A 199 -8.20 7.87 0.55
CA GLY A 199 -8.38 7.62 -0.88
C GLY A 199 -7.04 7.61 -1.62
N ILE A 200 -6.83 6.65 -2.53
CA ILE A 200 -5.58 6.55 -3.31
C ILE A 200 -5.90 6.59 -4.80
N CYS A 201 -5.28 7.51 -5.55
CA CYS A 201 -5.36 7.66 -6.99
C CYS A 201 -6.83 7.74 -7.46
N PHE A 202 -7.40 6.68 -7.98
CA PHE A 202 -8.82 6.62 -8.31
C PHE A 202 -9.73 6.89 -7.08
N GLY A 203 -9.25 6.53 -5.88
CA GLY A 203 -9.94 6.85 -4.63
C GLY A 203 -10.05 8.35 -4.35
N LEU A 204 -9.04 9.16 -4.70
CA LEU A 204 -9.13 10.63 -4.66
C LEU A 204 -10.16 11.12 -5.66
N GLN A 205 -10.11 10.63 -6.89
CA GLN A 205 -11.03 11.05 -7.96
C GLN A 205 -12.49 10.80 -7.56
N LEU A 206 -12.77 9.61 -7.02
CA LEU A 206 -14.10 9.27 -6.52
C LEU A 206 -14.51 10.06 -5.27
N ALA A 207 -13.55 10.47 -4.42
CA ALA A 207 -13.85 11.35 -3.30
C ALA A 207 -14.28 12.75 -3.76
N VAL A 208 -13.65 13.28 -4.81
CA VAL A 208 -14.08 14.55 -5.45
C VAL A 208 -15.45 14.40 -6.11
N VAL A 209 -15.72 13.28 -6.79
CA VAL A 209 -17.04 13.00 -7.38
C VAL A 209 -18.11 12.92 -6.27
N GLU A 210 -17.85 12.18 -5.20
CA GLU A 210 -18.76 12.08 -4.05
C GLU A 210 -19.08 13.44 -3.46
N PHE A 211 -18.03 14.24 -3.21
CA PHE A 211 -18.17 15.57 -2.64
C PHE A 211 -18.95 16.51 -3.55
N ALA A 212 -18.68 16.48 -4.85
CA ALA A 212 -19.42 17.27 -5.83
C ALA A 212 -20.90 16.90 -5.88
N ARG A 213 -21.23 15.60 -5.84
CA ARG A 213 -22.63 15.13 -5.86
C ARG A 213 -23.39 15.48 -4.58
N ASN A 214 -22.79 15.21 -3.43
CA ASN A 214 -23.53 15.21 -2.16
C ASN A 214 -23.34 16.50 -1.32
N VAL A 215 -22.32 17.31 -1.62
CA VAL A 215 -22.07 18.58 -0.92
C VAL A 215 -22.35 19.77 -1.82
N LEU A 216 -21.92 19.77 -3.08
CA LEU A 216 -22.23 20.82 -4.04
C LEU A 216 -23.59 20.67 -4.72
N GLY A 217 -24.28 19.53 -4.58
CA GLY A 217 -25.57 19.27 -5.24
C GLY A 217 -25.48 19.05 -6.77
N LEU A 218 -24.29 18.73 -7.29
CA LEU A 218 -24.10 18.43 -8.71
C LEU A 218 -24.45 16.96 -8.98
N GLU A 219 -25.73 16.63 -9.00
CA GLU A 219 -26.28 15.25 -8.95
C GLU A 219 -25.62 14.25 -9.91
N ARG A 220 -25.22 14.69 -11.09
CA ARG A 220 -24.59 13.83 -12.12
C ARG A 220 -23.08 14.08 -12.26
N ALA A 221 -22.43 14.73 -11.31
CA ALA A 221 -20.99 14.91 -11.36
C ALA A 221 -20.25 13.57 -11.47
N ASN A 222 -19.26 13.51 -12.35
CA ASN A 222 -18.52 12.27 -12.58
C ASN A 222 -17.11 12.55 -13.16
N SER A 223 -16.35 11.47 -13.35
CA SER A 223 -15.19 11.44 -14.21
C SER A 223 -15.59 11.16 -15.65
N THR A 224 -14.97 11.83 -16.62
CA THR A 224 -15.16 11.53 -18.05
C THR A 224 -14.62 10.14 -18.44
N GLU A 225 -13.78 9.52 -17.60
CA GLU A 225 -13.41 8.10 -17.73
C GLU A 225 -14.63 7.18 -17.54
N LEU A 226 -15.54 7.53 -16.62
CA LEU A 226 -16.67 6.71 -16.19
C LEU A 226 -17.94 7.05 -16.98
N ASP A 227 -18.17 8.32 -17.24
CA ASP A 227 -19.28 8.85 -18.04
C ASP A 227 -18.79 10.02 -18.90
N PRO A 228 -18.42 9.77 -20.18
CA PRO A 228 -17.98 10.83 -21.09
C PRO A 228 -19.06 11.89 -21.36
N SER A 229 -20.33 11.60 -21.04
CA SER A 229 -21.46 12.51 -21.24
C SER A 229 -21.89 13.24 -19.97
N THR A 230 -21.13 13.14 -18.90
CA THR A 230 -21.49 13.81 -17.63
C THR A 230 -21.63 15.33 -17.81
N PRO A 231 -22.72 15.93 -17.29
CA PRO A 231 -22.88 17.41 -17.35
C PRO A 231 -21.89 18.14 -16.43
N HIS A 232 -21.29 17.43 -15.46
CA HIS A 232 -20.36 17.98 -14.49
C HIS A 232 -19.07 17.11 -14.43
N PRO A 233 -18.15 17.26 -15.40
CA PRO A 233 -16.88 16.53 -15.45
C PRO A 233 -15.89 17.06 -14.39
N VAL A 234 -16.13 16.74 -13.12
CA VAL A 234 -15.28 17.19 -12.00
C VAL A 234 -13.93 16.50 -11.98
N ILE A 235 -13.81 15.37 -12.68
CA ILE A 235 -12.57 14.67 -13.01
C ILE A 235 -12.52 14.53 -14.54
N ASP A 236 -11.43 15.00 -15.15
CA ASP A 236 -11.30 15.04 -16.60
C ASP A 236 -9.84 14.86 -17.06
N LEU A 237 -9.65 14.66 -18.35
CA LEU A 237 -8.34 14.73 -18.99
C LEU A 237 -7.84 16.17 -18.99
N MET A 238 -6.58 16.37 -18.65
CA MET A 238 -5.94 17.68 -18.80
C MET A 238 -5.85 18.07 -20.30
N PRO A 239 -5.91 19.37 -20.63
CA PRO A 239 -5.88 19.84 -22.02
C PRO A 239 -4.69 19.30 -22.82
N GLU A 240 -3.52 19.14 -22.19
CA GLU A 240 -2.31 18.60 -22.83
C GLU A 240 -2.43 17.11 -23.19
N GLN A 241 -3.42 16.42 -22.64
CA GLN A 241 -3.70 15.00 -22.89
C GLN A 241 -4.84 14.78 -23.90
N GLN A 242 -5.53 15.85 -24.31
CA GLN A 242 -6.59 15.81 -25.31
C GLN A 242 -5.99 15.70 -26.70
N GLY A 243 -6.42 14.71 -27.48
CA GLY A 243 -6.01 14.53 -28.89
C GLY A 243 -4.79 13.62 -29.11
N VAL A 244 -4.26 12.97 -28.08
CA VAL A 244 -3.15 12.02 -28.25
C VAL A 244 -3.68 10.61 -28.56
N ASN A 245 -3.56 10.20 -29.83
CA ASN A 245 -4.03 8.89 -30.33
C ASN A 245 -3.25 7.67 -29.82
N GLN A 246 -2.11 7.85 -29.17
CA GLN A 246 -1.31 6.76 -28.58
C GLN A 246 -1.48 6.71 -27.07
N MET A 247 -2.29 5.78 -26.62
CA MET A 247 -2.67 5.63 -25.22
C MET A 247 -1.51 5.30 -24.24
N GLY A 248 -0.29 4.99 -24.72
CA GLY A 248 0.84 4.59 -23.88
C GLY A 248 1.72 5.72 -23.33
N GLY A 249 1.72 6.90 -23.94
CA GLY A 249 2.72 7.97 -23.70
C GLY A 249 2.27 9.17 -22.87
N THR A 250 0.99 9.28 -22.52
CA THR A 250 0.42 10.49 -21.86
C THR A 250 0.09 10.32 -20.38
N MET A 251 0.39 9.15 -19.82
CA MET A 251 0.17 8.88 -18.40
C MET A 251 1.21 9.62 -17.57
N ARG A 252 0.79 10.32 -16.52
CA ARG A 252 1.72 10.79 -15.49
C ARG A 252 2.29 9.57 -14.79
N LEU A 253 3.60 9.38 -14.87
CA LEU A 253 4.27 8.15 -14.46
C LEU A 253 5.57 8.45 -13.69
N GLY A 254 5.81 7.70 -12.62
CA GLY A 254 7.04 7.78 -11.85
C GLY A 254 6.95 8.73 -10.65
N ALA A 255 8.11 9.02 -10.06
CA ALA A 255 8.22 9.90 -8.89
C ALA A 255 8.16 11.37 -9.34
N LEU A 256 7.13 12.08 -8.93
CA LEU A 256 6.91 13.49 -9.23
C LEU A 256 6.85 14.32 -7.94
N PRO A 257 7.27 15.60 -7.98
CA PRO A 257 7.19 16.48 -6.82
C PRO A 257 5.74 16.89 -6.52
N VAL A 258 5.43 16.96 -5.23
CA VAL A 258 4.17 17.42 -4.66
C VAL A 258 4.49 18.53 -3.67
N VAL A 259 3.98 19.74 -3.91
CA VAL A 259 4.09 20.88 -2.99
C VAL A 259 2.94 20.78 -1.98
N ILE A 260 3.29 20.69 -0.71
CA ILE A 260 2.34 20.49 0.40
C ILE A 260 2.10 21.84 1.10
N LYS A 261 0.85 22.20 1.23
CA LYS A 261 0.45 23.49 1.81
C LYS A 261 0.65 23.50 3.34
N PRO A 262 1.38 24.49 3.91
CA PRO A 262 1.56 24.62 5.34
C PRO A 262 0.23 24.73 6.10
N GLY A 263 0.21 24.17 7.33
CA GLY A 263 -0.95 24.22 8.23
C GLY A 263 -2.08 23.25 7.87
N THR A 264 -1.87 22.34 6.94
CA THR A 264 -2.82 21.30 6.52
C THR A 264 -2.53 19.97 7.23
N LEU A 265 -3.49 19.02 7.21
CA LEU A 265 -3.28 17.65 7.67
C LEU A 265 -2.13 16.98 6.91
N ALA A 266 -2.09 17.16 5.59
CA ALA A 266 -0.99 16.64 4.77
C ALA A 266 0.37 17.18 5.26
N HIS A 267 0.47 18.47 5.56
CA HIS A 267 1.71 19.07 6.08
C HIS A 267 2.12 18.48 7.43
N HIS A 268 1.15 18.28 8.32
CA HIS A 268 1.40 17.64 9.62
C HIS A 268 1.94 16.19 9.44
N LEU A 269 1.37 15.43 8.49
CA LEU A 269 1.77 14.04 8.24
C LEU A 269 3.15 13.92 7.58
N TYR A 270 3.43 14.75 6.58
CA TYR A 270 4.69 14.71 5.82
C TYR A 270 5.85 15.45 6.51
N GLU A 271 5.54 16.36 7.43
CA GLU A 271 6.53 17.22 8.10
C GLU A 271 7.46 17.96 7.11
N SER A 272 6.93 18.28 5.94
CA SER A 272 7.66 18.89 4.81
C SER A 272 6.70 19.59 3.84
N GLU A 273 7.15 20.69 3.24
CA GLU A 273 6.43 21.38 2.19
C GLU A 273 6.66 20.78 0.79
N LEU A 274 7.56 19.80 0.67
CA LEU A 274 7.84 19.12 -0.60
C LEU A 274 7.99 17.61 -0.37
N ALA A 275 7.23 16.84 -1.16
CA ALA A 275 7.37 15.39 -1.22
C ALA A 275 7.55 14.92 -2.67
N TYR A 276 8.17 13.77 -2.86
CA TYR A 276 8.27 13.11 -4.16
C TYR A 276 7.48 11.81 -4.08
N GLU A 277 6.39 11.70 -4.85
CA GLU A 277 5.49 10.55 -4.79
C GLU A 277 5.27 9.91 -6.15
N ARG A 278 4.92 8.61 -6.19
CA ARG A 278 4.78 7.86 -7.43
C ARG A 278 3.39 8.01 -8.01
N HIS A 279 3.32 8.41 -9.27
CA HIS A 279 2.09 8.61 -10.03
C HIS A 279 1.90 7.52 -11.09
N ARG A 280 0.62 7.21 -11.38
CA ARG A 280 0.18 6.40 -12.50
C ARG A 280 -1.28 6.71 -12.83
N HIS A 281 -1.54 7.83 -13.49
CA HIS A 281 -2.91 8.24 -13.83
C HIS A 281 -2.91 9.18 -15.04
N ARG A 282 -4.11 9.40 -15.62
CA ARG A 282 -4.38 10.33 -16.72
C ARG A 282 -5.40 11.37 -16.36
N TYR A 283 -6.41 10.96 -15.59
CA TYR A 283 -7.51 11.82 -15.18
C TYR A 283 -7.12 12.57 -13.92
N GLU A 284 -7.55 13.81 -13.83
CA GLU A 284 -7.21 14.72 -12.74
C GLU A 284 -8.42 15.56 -12.35
N VAL A 285 -8.36 16.25 -11.21
CA VAL A 285 -9.39 17.19 -10.79
C VAL A 285 -9.48 18.32 -11.81
N ASN A 286 -10.69 18.52 -12.36
CA ASN A 286 -10.93 19.55 -13.37
C ASN A 286 -10.83 20.94 -12.73
N PRO A 287 -9.91 21.81 -13.18
CA PRO A 287 -9.70 23.15 -12.64
C PRO A 287 -10.94 24.03 -12.65
N ALA A 288 -11.88 23.81 -13.59
CA ALA A 288 -13.13 24.56 -13.67
C ALA A 288 -14.00 24.44 -12.41
N TYR A 289 -13.86 23.36 -11.65
CA TYR A 289 -14.61 23.13 -10.42
C TYR A 289 -13.82 23.47 -9.15
N SER A 290 -12.53 23.76 -9.24
CA SER A 290 -11.65 23.97 -8.09
C SER A 290 -12.18 25.00 -7.11
N GLN A 291 -12.63 26.15 -7.61
CA GLN A 291 -13.13 27.23 -6.75
C GLN A 291 -14.41 26.83 -5.99
N SER A 292 -15.32 26.10 -6.63
CA SER A 292 -16.56 25.63 -6.01
C SER A 292 -16.27 24.59 -4.93
N LEU A 293 -15.37 23.64 -5.19
CA LEU A 293 -14.93 22.63 -4.24
C LEU A 293 -14.27 23.25 -3.00
N LEU A 294 -13.36 24.21 -3.21
CA LEU A 294 -12.69 24.92 -2.12
C LEU A 294 -13.66 25.72 -1.26
N ARG A 295 -14.62 26.45 -1.86
CA ARG A 295 -15.66 27.23 -1.13
C ARG A 295 -16.56 26.32 -0.29
N ALA A 296 -16.79 25.09 -0.72
CA ALA A 296 -17.59 24.12 0.01
C ALA A 296 -16.81 23.41 1.13
N GLY A 297 -15.51 23.68 1.28
CA GLY A 297 -14.70 23.17 2.37
C GLY A 297 -13.77 22.01 2.04
N LEU A 298 -13.70 21.56 0.77
CA LEU A 298 -12.68 20.62 0.34
C LEU A 298 -11.34 21.37 0.19
N VAL A 299 -10.32 20.98 0.92
CA VAL A 299 -9.00 21.63 0.89
C VAL A 299 -8.07 20.91 -0.07
N PHE A 300 -7.41 21.64 -0.96
CA PHE A 300 -6.33 21.14 -1.79
C PHE A 300 -5.02 21.38 -1.02
N SER A 301 -4.58 20.35 -0.32
CA SER A 301 -3.41 20.41 0.56
C SER A 301 -2.10 19.99 -0.11
N GLY A 302 -2.18 19.35 -1.28
CA GLY A 302 -1.04 19.05 -2.14
C GLY A 302 -1.31 19.46 -3.57
N LEU A 303 -0.34 20.12 -4.22
CA LEU A 303 -0.42 20.59 -5.59
C LEU A 303 0.85 20.19 -6.36
N SER A 304 0.77 20.15 -7.69
CA SER A 304 1.95 20.13 -8.54
C SER A 304 2.75 21.44 -8.42
N PRO A 305 4.06 21.48 -8.71
CA PRO A 305 4.89 22.69 -8.56
C PRO A 305 4.40 23.91 -9.34
N ASP A 306 3.69 23.70 -10.44
CA ASP A 306 3.07 24.75 -11.26
C ASP A 306 1.68 25.15 -10.75
N ASN A 307 1.21 24.56 -9.64
CA ASN A 307 -0.10 24.75 -9.03
C ASN A 307 -1.30 24.42 -9.93
N THR A 308 -1.10 23.69 -11.01
CA THR A 308 -2.17 23.38 -11.98
C THR A 308 -2.93 22.12 -11.65
N ARG A 309 -2.34 21.19 -10.89
CA ARG A 309 -2.89 19.87 -10.58
C ARG A 309 -3.04 19.64 -9.09
N VAL A 310 -4.15 19.01 -8.72
CA VAL A 310 -4.46 18.66 -7.34
C VAL A 310 -3.90 17.27 -7.04
N GLU A 311 -2.99 17.19 -6.08
CA GLU A 311 -2.29 15.97 -5.69
C GLU A 311 -2.80 15.39 -4.38
N ILE A 312 -3.30 16.24 -3.47
CA ILE A 312 -3.89 15.81 -2.19
C ILE A 312 -5.13 16.65 -1.91
N VAL A 313 -6.20 16.01 -1.49
CA VAL A 313 -7.41 16.67 -0.96
C VAL A 313 -7.67 16.20 0.46
N GLU A 314 -8.22 17.09 1.30
CA GLU A 314 -8.58 16.79 2.69
C GLU A 314 -9.82 17.57 3.14
N LEU A 315 -10.48 17.07 4.19
CA LEU A 315 -11.58 17.75 4.88
C LEU A 315 -11.15 18.12 6.31
N PRO A 316 -10.82 19.38 6.59
CA PRO A 316 -10.28 19.79 7.90
C PRO A 316 -11.26 19.60 9.06
N THR A 317 -12.58 19.61 8.78
CA THR A 317 -13.62 19.43 9.80
C THR A 317 -13.89 17.95 10.10
N HIS A 318 -13.28 17.04 9.33
CA HIS A 318 -13.40 15.61 9.52
C HIS A 318 -12.26 15.11 10.39
N ARG A 319 -12.50 14.10 11.22
CA ARG A 319 -11.49 13.50 12.10
C ARG A 319 -10.21 13.10 11.37
N PHE A 320 -10.34 12.42 10.25
CA PHE A 320 -9.27 12.08 9.33
C PHE A 320 -9.88 11.78 7.96
N PHE A 321 -9.76 12.70 7.02
CA PHE A 321 -10.21 12.49 5.64
C PHE A 321 -9.17 13.08 4.71
N ILE A 322 -8.41 12.20 4.07
CA ILE A 322 -7.36 12.58 3.13
C ILE A 322 -7.39 11.65 1.91
N ALA A 323 -7.13 12.22 0.73
CA ALA A 323 -6.95 11.40 -0.45
C ALA A 323 -5.82 11.95 -1.32
N THR A 324 -5.08 11.04 -1.96
CA THR A 324 -3.88 11.33 -2.77
C THR A 324 -4.08 10.90 -4.22
N GLN A 325 -3.64 11.70 -5.18
CA GLN A 325 -3.64 11.33 -6.60
C GLN A 325 -2.52 10.35 -6.94
N PHE A 326 -1.46 10.38 -6.17
CA PHE A 326 -0.33 9.45 -6.26
C PHE A 326 -0.56 8.19 -5.42
N HIS A 327 0.43 7.27 -5.48
CA HIS A 327 0.43 5.97 -4.83
C HIS A 327 1.42 5.91 -3.66
N PRO A 328 1.02 6.37 -2.46
CA PRO A 328 1.90 6.43 -1.28
C PRO A 328 2.29 5.05 -0.74
N GLU A 329 1.54 3.99 -1.08
CA GLU A 329 1.84 2.62 -0.69
C GLU A 329 3.21 2.15 -1.15
N PHE A 330 3.71 2.65 -2.29
CA PHE A 330 5.00 2.23 -2.84
C PHE A 330 6.22 2.81 -2.10
N LYS A 331 6.01 3.77 -1.21
CA LYS A 331 7.09 4.36 -0.39
C LYS A 331 7.07 3.91 1.06
N SER A 332 6.05 3.14 1.44
CA SER A 332 5.94 2.58 2.79
C SER A 332 6.97 1.47 3.01
N LYS A 333 7.61 1.48 4.19
CA LYS A 333 8.63 0.50 4.60
C LYS A 333 8.43 0.11 6.06
N PRO A 334 8.90 -1.09 6.48
CA PRO A 334 9.00 -1.43 7.89
C PRO A 334 9.79 -0.38 8.66
N GLY A 335 9.27 0.08 9.78
CA GLY A 335 9.88 1.12 10.61
C GLY A 335 9.82 2.55 10.04
N LYS A 336 9.39 2.72 8.78
CA LYS A 336 9.15 4.02 8.14
C LYS A 336 7.92 3.94 7.23
N PRO A 337 6.71 3.85 7.79
CA PRO A 337 5.49 3.78 7.00
C PRO A 337 5.28 5.06 6.19
N SER A 338 4.50 4.96 5.11
CA SER A 338 4.06 6.15 4.37
C SER A 338 3.24 7.08 5.29
N PRO A 339 3.46 8.41 5.25
CA PRO A 339 2.83 9.35 6.15
C PRO A 339 1.30 9.27 6.22
N VAL A 340 0.63 9.16 5.08
CA VAL A 340 -0.84 9.08 5.03
C VAL A 340 -1.39 7.75 5.52
N PHE A 341 -0.64 6.65 5.36
CA PHE A 341 -1.00 5.35 5.94
C PHE A 341 -0.82 5.36 7.46
N ARG A 342 0.26 5.98 7.95
CA ARG A 342 0.50 6.19 9.38
C ARG A 342 -0.64 6.98 10.00
N GLY A 343 -1.02 8.12 9.41
CA GLY A 343 -2.13 8.94 9.90
C GLY A 343 -3.46 8.19 9.93
N LEU A 344 -3.75 7.35 8.91
CA LEU A 344 -4.93 6.49 8.94
C LEU A 344 -4.88 5.50 10.12
N ALA A 345 -3.75 4.83 10.35
CA ALA A 345 -3.62 3.86 11.44
C ALA A 345 -3.75 4.53 12.81
N GLU A 346 -3.14 5.70 13.00
CA GLU A 346 -3.25 6.52 14.21
C GLU A 346 -4.70 6.94 14.49
N ALA A 347 -5.41 7.40 13.45
CA ALA A 347 -6.82 7.78 13.56
C ALA A 347 -7.72 6.58 13.90
N CYS A 348 -7.49 5.40 13.28
CA CYS A 348 -8.19 4.16 13.62
C CYS A 348 -7.92 3.73 15.06
N LEU A 349 -6.67 3.82 15.51
CA LEU A 349 -6.30 3.46 16.89
C LEU A 349 -6.97 4.37 17.91
N SER A 350 -7.14 5.67 17.59
CA SER A 350 -7.87 6.62 18.42
C SER A 350 -9.34 6.22 18.56
N GLU A 351 -9.99 5.72 17.49
CA GLU A 351 -11.36 5.17 17.55
C GLU A 351 -11.47 3.99 18.50
N VAL A 352 -10.52 3.03 18.40
CA VAL A 352 -10.50 1.85 19.26
C VAL A 352 -10.38 2.25 20.73
N LYS A 353 -9.49 3.22 21.06
CA LYS A 353 -9.30 3.71 22.43
C LYS A 353 -10.55 4.41 22.98
N ILE A 354 -11.23 5.22 22.16
CA ILE A 354 -12.47 5.90 22.55
C ILE A 354 -13.58 4.90 22.86
N ARG A 355 -13.69 3.81 22.08
CA ARG A 355 -14.70 2.77 22.32
C ARG A 355 -14.40 1.89 23.54
N ALA A 356 -13.13 1.80 23.93
CA ALA A 356 -12.70 1.00 25.09
C ALA A 356 -12.78 1.76 26.42
N ALA A 357 -12.87 3.10 26.37
CA ALA A 357 -13.01 4.01 27.53
C ALA A 357 -14.48 4.25 27.89
#